data_2b0d91b2f45fb400fcd0229ff53de972
#
_entry.id   2b0d91b2f45fb400fcd0229ff53de972
#
_cell.length_a   1.000
_cell.length_b   1.000
_cell.length_c   1.000
_cell.angle_alpha   90.00
_cell.angle_beta   90.00
_cell.angle_gamma   90.00
#
_symmetry.space_group_name_H-M   'P 1'
#
loop_
_entity.id
_entity.type
_entity.pdbx_description
1 polymer ?
#
loop_
_entity_poly.entity_id
_entity_poly.type
_entity_poly.pdbx_seq_one_letter_code
_entity_poly.pdbx_strand_id
1 'polypeptide(L)'
;MIPTLPGTPKRRRILESWRTPLGMAAMLLLPLGAGAAGRIEIVWPTPSPAWTDGRPARDFLQHAGSGEPESGGFGGVRSNGIQFHEGIDIRPMTRDRRGEPSDDVFAAMAGVVRHVSTSAGDSSYGRYVVLEHPDVAPGVYTLYAHLARVAPGLRSGTTVTVRQILGTMGHSSGGYTIPRDRAHLHFEIGLMMSRNFQAWYDAKKFGSRNDHGLWNGMNLMGIDPLDFLEQWRARKVNNFEEYFAQMKPAVRLRMITSRTPDFVSRYPALLSKPLPEHLAGWEITCNWTGLPFRWTPLTAMETIGLSTNEPTLVDVDAGLERKQRSKTLAVMRRGKWTPGRDLETVLQQLFGMR
;
A
#
# COMPACT_ATOMS: atom_id res chain seq x y z
N MET A 1 3.74 -67.98 44.91
CA MET A 1 4.50 -69.09 44.24
C MET A 1 4.84 -68.62 42.86
N ILE A 2 6.18 -68.46 42.67
CA ILE A 2 6.86 -68.21 41.38
C ILE A 2 7.12 -69.55 40.74
N PRO A 3 7.09 -69.70 39.43
CA PRO A 3 8.28 -70.12 38.73
C PRO A 3 8.53 -69.36 37.41
N THR A 4 9.69 -68.79 37.33
CA THR A 4 10.96 -69.09 36.60
C THR A 4 10.86 -69.40 35.08
N LEU A 5 11.57 -68.54 34.35
CA LEU A 5 11.97 -68.61 32.92
C LEU A 5 12.77 -69.89 32.53
N PRO A 6 12.89 -70.17 31.23
CA PRO A 6 14.20 -70.09 30.56
C PRO A 6 14.06 -69.49 29.12
N GLY A 7 15.01 -68.73 28.56
CA GLY A 7 16.38 -69.15 28.25
C GLY A 7 16.56 -68.86 26.75
N THR A 8 17.28 -67.76 26.35
CA THR A 8 17.64 -67.36 24.98
C THR A 8 18.67 -68.28 24.32
N PRO A 9 18.73 -68.29 22.99
CA PRO A 9 20.02 -68.47 22.33
C PRO A 9 20.39 -67.27 21.43
N LYS A 10 21.66 -66.92 21.59
CA LYS A 10 22.43 -65.98 20.78
C LYS A 10 22.52 -66.45 19.33
N ARG A 11 22.28 -65.52 18.37
CA ARG A 11 22.76 -65.68 16.99
C ARG A 11 23.69 -64.51 16.62
N ARG A 12 24.78 -64.97 15.99
CA ARG A 12 25.94 -64.15 15.57
C ARG A 12 25.60 -63.12 14.49
N ARG A 13 26.27 -61.97 14.62
CA ARG A 13 26.38 -60.92 13.59
C ARG A 13 27.25 -61.45 12.43
N ILE A 14 26.75 -61.27 11.22
CA ILE A 14 27.57 -61.17 10.00
C ILE A 14 27.49 -59.74 9.55
N LEU A 15 28.66 -59.08 9.56
CA LEU A 15 28.85 -57.75 8.95
C LEU A 15 29.05 -57.96 7.45
N GLU A 16 28.10 -57.47 6.64
CA GLU A 16 28.39 -57.21 5.25
C GLU A 16 28.33 -55.71 5.02
N SER A 17 29.50 -55.19 4.64
CA SER A 17 29.73 -53.80 4.27
C SER A 17 29.23 -53.55 2.85
N TRP A 18 28.13 -52.80 2.73
CA TRP A 18 27.72 -52.22 1.45
C TRP A 18 28.09 -50.73 1.43
N ARG A 19 29.19 -50.42 0.73
CA ARG A 19 29.54 -49.07 0.35
C ARG A 19 28.66 -48.69 -0.85
N THR A 20 27.69 -47.82 -0.63
CA THR A 20 27.01 -47.08 -1.71
C THR A 20 27.72 -45.74 -1.92
N PRO A 21 28.04 -45.35 -3.16
CA PRO A 21 28.62 -44.03 -3.39
C PRO A 21 27.52 -42.96 -3.27
N LEU A 22 27.79 -41.95 -2.43
CA LEU A 22 27.00 -40.70 -2.43
C LEU A 22 27.18 -40.01 -3.78
N GLY A 23 26.19 -40.14 -4.64
CA GLY A 23 26.00 -39.27 -5.78
C GLY A 23 25.52 -37.90 -5.26
N MET A 24 26.41 -36.89 -5.24
CA MET A 24 26.03 -35.51 -5.09
C MET A 24 25.20 -35.10 -6.33
N ALA A 25 23.88 -35.15 -6.21
CA ALA A 25 22.99 -34.46 -7.15
C ALA A 25 23.17 -32.95 -6.88
N ALA A 26 23.97 -32.29 -7.69
CA ALA A 26 23.98 -30.83 -7.78
C ALA A 26 22.61 -30.40 -8.32
N MET A 27 21.74 -29.98 -7.42
CA MET A 27 20.48 -29.36 -7.78
C MET A 27 20.82 -27.96 -8.34
N LEU A 28 20.92 -27.87 -9.66
CA LEU A 28 20.98 -26.61 -10.38
C LEU A 28 19.68 -25.84 -10.06
N LEU A 29 19.76 -24.95 -9.09
CA LEU A 29 18.78 -23.88 -8.92
C LEU A 29 18.94 -22.97 -10.14
N LEU A 30 18.15 -23.25 -11.19
CA LEU A 30 17.88 -22.29 -12.22
C LEU A 30 17.28 -21.05 -11.54
N PRO A 31 17.78 -19.83 -11.80
CA PRO A 31 17.10 -18.65 -11.33
C PRO A 31 15.70 -18.71 -11.97
N LEU A 32 14.65 -18.71 -11.15
CA LEU A 32 13.32 -18.37 -11.61
C LEU A 32 13.46 -16.96 -12.21
N GLY A 33 13.52 -16.88 -13.54
CA GLY A 33 13.37 -15.65 -14.23
C GLY A 33 12.08 -15.02 -13.74
N ALA A 34 12.14 -13.79 -13.23
CA ALA A 34 10.96 -12.98 -13.02
C ALA A 34 10.29 -12.81 -14.39
N GLY A 35 9.42 -13.73 -14.74
CA GLY A 35 8.52 -13.57 -15.87
C GLY A 35 7.76 -12.29 -15.60
N ALA A 36 7.73 -11.36 -16.55
CA ALA A 36 6.95 -10.14 -16.44
C ALA A 36 5.55 -10.54 -15.95
N ALA A 37 5.16 -10.03 -14.77
CA ALA A 37 3.86 -10.32 -14.21
C ALA A 37 2.81 -9.98 -15.27
N GLY A 38 1.92 -10.92 -15.55
CA GLY A 38 0.89 -10.75 -16.59
C GLY A 38 0.03 -9.52 -16.31
N ARG A 39 -0.84 -9.22 -17.26
CA ARG A 39 -1.81 -8.14 -17.08
C ARG A 39 -2.78 -8.50 -15.95
N ILE A 40 -2.84 -7.65 -14.93
CA ILE A 40 -3.78 -7.85 -13.81
C ILE A 40 -5.22 -7.65 -14.25
N GLU A 41 -6.14 -8.37 -13.60
CA GLU A 41 -7.57 -8.15 -13.74
C GLU A 41 -8.00 -7.07 -12.74
N ILE A 42 -8.42 -5.91 -13.26
CA ILE A 42 -8.95 -4.80 -12.45
C ILE A 42 -10.16 -4.20 -13.15
N VAL A 43 -11.16 -3.80 -12.36
CA VAL A 43 -12.39 -3.19 -12.85
C VAL A 43 -12.68 -1.89 -12.13
N TRP A 44 -13.48 -1.03 -12.75
CA TRP A 44 -14.04 0.14 -12.10
C TRP A 44 -14.95 -0.28 -10.94
N PRO A 45 -14.84 0.34 -9.74
CA PRO A 45 -15.47 -0.19 -8.53
C PRO A 45 -16.95 0.17 -8.37
N THR A 46 -17.61 0.73 -9.40
CA THR A 46 -19.03 1.10 -9.40
C THR A 46 -19.70 0.68 -10.71
N PRO A 47 -21.03 0.63 -10.78
CA PRO A 47 -21.74 0.26 -12.01
C PRO A 47 -21.67 1.32 -13.13
N SER A 48 -21.15 2.52 -12.85
CA SER A 48 -21.07 3.59 -13.87
C SER A 48 -20.15 3.19 -15.03
N PRO A 49 -20.63 3.21 -16.28
CA PRO A 49 -19.80 2.94 -17.44
C PRO A 49 -18.97 4.15 -17.89
N ALA A 50 -19.16 5.32 -17.26
CA ALA A 50 -18.62 6.58 -17.76
C ALA A 50 -17.08 6.54 -17.92
N TRP A 51 -16.35 5.94 -16.96
CA TRP A 51 -14.91 5.77 -17.09
C TRP A 51 -14.55 4.74 -18.17
N THR A 52 -15.22 3.58 -18.23
CA THR A 52 -14.96 2.53 -19.22
C THR A 52 -15.22 3.02 -20.65
N ASP A 53 -16.21 3.86 -20.82
CA ASP A 53 -16.57 4.49 -22.10
C ASP A 53 -15.66 5.65 -22.49
N GLY A 54 -14.66 5.98 -21.64
CA GLY A 54 -13.72 7.09 -21.90
C GLY A 54 -14.34 8.46 -21.83
N ARG A 55 -15.41 8.62 -21.04
CA ARG A 55 -16.06 9.93 -20.84
C ARG A 55 -15.16 10.85 -20.00
N PRO A 56 -15.37 12.18 -20.06
CA PRO A 56 -14.56 13.13 -19.30
C PRO A 56 -14.76 12.96 -17.79
N ALA A 57 -13.76 13.36 -17.01
CA ALA A 57 -13.71 13.19 -15.54
C ALA A 57 -14.95 13.72 -14.81
N ARG A 58 -15.56 14.81 -15.29
CA ARG A 58 -16.81 15.39 -14.74
C ARG A 58 -18.00 14.43 -14.76
N ASP A 59 -17.96 13.38 -15.59
CA ASP A 59 -19.05 12.41 -15.71
C ASP A 59 -18.94 11.28 -14.67
N PHE A 60 -17.77 11.10 -14.04
CA PHE A 60 -17.55 10.05 -13.05
C PHE A 60 -16.85 10.51 -11.76
N LEU A 61 -16.17 11.67 -11.70
CA LEU A 61 -15.63 12.19 -10.45
C LEU A 61 -16.65 13.10 -9.75
N GLN A 62 -16.70 12.98 -8.41
CA GLN A 62 -17.48 13.84 -7.53
C GLN A 62 -16.59 14.97 -7.01
N HIS A 63 -16.94 16.22 -7.29
CA HIS A 63 -16.21 17.36 -6.75
C HIS A 63 -16.38 17.52 -5.23
N ALA A 64 -15.36 18.04 -4.57
CA ALA A 64 -15.34 18.27 -3.11
C ALA A 64 -16.06 19.57 -2.66
N GLY A 65 -16.93 20.14 -3.50
CA GLY A 65 -17.69 21.37 -3.22
C GLY A 65 -17.26 22.57 -4.06
N SER A 66 -16.16 22.52 -4.79
CA SER A 66 -15.71 23.58 -5.70
C SER A 66 -16.54 23.70 -6.99
N GLY A 67 -17.26 22.65 -7.36
CA GLY A 67 -17.86 22.50 -8.69
C GLY A 67 -16.91 21.85 -9.71
N GLU A 68 -15.60 21.89 -9.46
CA GLU A 68 -14.58 21.38 -10.37
C GLU A 68 -14.31 19.90 -10.10
N PRO A 69 -14.44 19.00 -11.09
CA PRO A 69 -14.27 17.56 -10.93
C PRO A 69 -12.86 17.17 -10.44
N GLU A 70 -11.84 17.96 -10.77
CA GLU A 70 -10.46 17.77 -10.34
C GLU A 70 -10.32 17.73 -8.82
N SER A 71 -11.20 18.41 -8.06
CA SER A 71 -11.20 18.37 -6.60
C SER A 71 -11.60 17.00 -6.02
N GLY A 72 -12.18 16.12 -6.83
CA GLY A 72 -12.42 14.70 -6.54
C GLY A 72 -11.29 13.78 -6.97
N GLY A 73 -10.23 14.30 -7.58
CA GLY A 73 -9.03 13.58 -7.99
C GLY A 73 -8.04 13.38 -6.85
N PHE A 74 -6.94 12.66 -7.13
CA PHE A 74 -5.86 12.38 -6.20
C PHE A 74 -4.91 13.56 -6.03
N GLY A 75 -4.39 13.74 -4.84
CA GLY A 75 -3.28 14.66 -4.55
C GLY A 75 -3.71 16.02 -3.99
N GLY A 76 -2.88 17.03 -4.19
CA GLY A 76 -3.14 18.40 -3.72
C GLY A 76 -4.15 19.13 -4.60
N VAL A 77 -5.40 18.70 -4.60
CA VAL A 77 -6.47 19.17 -5.50
C VAL A 77 -7.57 19.97 -4.78
N ARG A 78 -7.49 20.05 -3.43
CA ARG A 78 -8.45 20.75 -2.59
C ARG A 78 -7.83 21.96 -1.92
N SER A 79 -8.64 22.96 -1.54
CA SER A 79 -8.19 24.17 -0.83
C SER A 79 -7.00 24.85 -1.52
N ASN A 80 -7.10 25.08 -2.83
CA ASN A 80 -6.03 25.67 -3.66
C ASN A 80 -4.70 24.88 -3.58
N GLY A 81 -4.75 23.55 -3.53
CA GLY A 81 -3.59 22.67 -3.53
C GLY A 81 -2.97 22.43 -2.15
N ILE A 82 -3.56 22.95 -1.07
CA ILE A 82 -3.04 22.79 0.31
C ILE A 82 -3.50 21.46 0.93
N GLN A 83 -4.75 21.06 0.67
CA GLN A 83 -5.31 19.83 1.21
C GLN A 83 -5.04 18.67 0.25
N PHE A 84 -4.38 17.64 0.77
CA PHE A 84 -4.13 16.38 0.05
C PHE A 84 -5.37 15.50 0.07
N HIS A 85 -5.61 14.79 -1.03
CA HIS A 85 -6.65 13.78 -1.18
C HIS A 85 -6.00 12.43 -1.54
N GLU A 86 -6.26 11.41 -0.75
CA GLU A 86 -5.55 10.13 -0.76
C GLU A 86 -6.02 9.16 -1.86
N GLY A 87 -7.16 9.45 -2.48
CA GLY A 87 -7.78 8.61 -3.50
C GLY A 87 -8.53 9.42 -4.54
N ILE A 88 -9.58 8.84 -5.10
CA ILE A 88 -10.53 9.51 -5.99
C ILE A 88 -11.95 9.40 -5.44
N ASP A 89 -12.74 10.43 -5.64
CA ASP A 89 -14.16 10.45 -5.27
C ASP A 89 -15.01 10.15 -6.52
N ILE A 90 -15.67 9.00 -6.51
CA ILE A 90 -16.48 8.51 -7.64
C ILE A 90 -17.94 8.87 -7.37
N ARG A 91 -18.56 9.61 -8.28
CA ARG A 91 -19.95 10.04 -8.15
C ARG A 91 -20.92 8.88 -8.38
N PRO A 92 -22.12 8.89 -7.73
CA PRO A 92 -23.16 7.91 -8.00
C PRO A 92 -23.75 8.09 -9.40
N MET A 93 -24.10 6.97 -10.02
CA MET A 93 -24.87 6.92 -11.25
C MET A 93 -26.37 6.99 -10.95
N THR A 94 -26.80 6.34 -9.87
CA THR A 94 -28.21 6.19 -9.52
C THR A 94 -28.49 6.71 -8.10
N ARG A 95 -29.71 7.26 -7.94
CA ARG A 95 -30.22 7.71 -6.64
C ARG A 95 -31.67 7.25 -6.47
N ASP A 96 -32.03 6.99 -5.24
CA ASP A 96 -33.41 6.66 -4.86
C ASP A 96 -34.32 7.92 -4.87
N ARG A 97 -35.62 7.71 -4.54
CA ARG A 97 -36.61 8.80 -4.45
C ARG A 97 -36.30 9.85 -3.38
N ARG A 98 -35.42 9.56 -2.43
CA ARG A 98 -34.97 10.48 -1.37
C ARG A 98 -33.68 11.20 -1.76
N GLY A 99 -33.11 10.88 -2.94
CA GLY A 99 -31.82 11.39 -3.41
C GLY A 99 -30.62 10.68 -2.82
N GLU A 100 -30.80 9.57 -2.08
CA GLU A 100 -29.69 8.75 -1.59
C GLU A 100 -29.05 7.95 -2.74
N PRO A 101 -27.73 7.80 -2.78
CA PRO A 101 -27.09 6.94 -3.78
C PRO A 101 -27.55 5.50 -3.58
N SER A 102 -27.74 4.79 -4.69
CA SER A 102 -28.18 3.39 -4.67
C SER A 102 -27.23 2.45 -5.41
N ASP A 103 -26.08 2.96 -5.86
CA ASP A 103 -25.09 2.18 -6.58
C ASP A 103 -24.42 1.17 -5.65
N ASP A 104 -24.26 -0.06 -6.14
CA ASP A 104 -23.40 -1.06 -5.51
C ASP A 104 -21.93 -0.65 -5.66
N VAL A 105 -21.14 -0.99 -4.65
CA VAL A 105 -19.68 -0.85 -4.65
C VAL A 105 -19.06 -2.22 -4.81
N PHE A 106 -18.19 -2.37 -5.81
CA PHE A 106 -17.57 -3.64 -6.18
C PHE A 106 -16.11 -3.71 -5.74
N ALA A 107 -15.64 -4.93 -5.43
CA ALA A 107 -14.21 -5.21 -5.36
C ALA A 107 -13.57 -4.97 -6.73
N ALA A 108 -12.64 -4.03 -6.81
CA ALA A 108 -11.93 -3.71 -8.06
C ALA A 108 -11.04 -4.86 -8.53
N MET A 109 -10.51 -5.65 -7.61
CA MET A 109 -9.69 -6.84 -7.85
C MET A 109 -10.07 -7.94 -6.85
N ALA A 110 -9.75 -9.19 -7.17
CA ALA A 110 -9.81 -10.29 -6.21
C ALA A 110 -8.83 -10.05 -5.06
N GLY A 111 -9.20 -10.42 -3.84
CA GLY A 111 -8.35 -10.17 -2.67
C GLY A 111 -8.92 -10.69 -1.37
N VAL A 112 -8.34 -10.24 -0.27
CA VAL A 112 -8.74 -10.61 1.09
C VAL A 112 -9.16 -9.36 1.85
N VAL A 113 -10.35 -9.40 2.46
CA VAL A 113 -10.81 -8.34 3.37
C VAL A 113 -9.87 -8.27 4.55
N ARG A 114 -9.29 -7.11 4.80
CA ARG A 114 -8.39 -6.88 5.95
C ARG A 114 -9.03 -6.04 7.03
N HIS A 115 -9.92 -5.13 6.64
CA HIS A 115 -10.64 -4.29 7.59
C HIS A 115 -12.06 -4.00 7.11
N VAL A 116 -12.97 -3.92 8.07
CA VAL A 116 -14.34 -3.50 7.87
C VAL A 116 -14.73 -2.56 9.01
N SER A 117 -15.03 -1.31 8.70
CA SER A 117 -15.66 -0.38 9.63
C SER A 117 -17.15 -0.27 9.30
N THR A 118 -18.00 -0.62 10.26
CA THR A 118 -19.47 -0.52 10.14
C THR A 118 -20.04 0.71 10.84
N SER A 119 -19.22 1.41 11.62
CA SER A 119 -19.61 2.66 12.30
C SER A 119 -19.27 3.87 11.41
N ALA A 120 -20.24 4.78 11.26
CA ALA A 120 -20.03 6.00 10.48
C ALA A 120 -19.18 7.04 11.21
N GLY A 121 -19.13 6.98 12.55
CA GLY A 121 -18.53 8.01 13.41
C GLY A 121 -17.07 7.80 13.75
N ASP A 122 -16.49 6.62 13.46
CA ASP A 122 -15.18 6.23 14.00
C ASP A 122 -14.01 6.87 13.24
N SER A 123 -14.22 7.32 12.00
CA SER A 123 -13.19 8.00 11.20
C SER A 123 -13.81 8.89 10.11
N SER A 124 -12.97 9.74 9.51
CA SER A 124 -13.34 10.52 8.33
C SER A 124 -13.81 9.67 7.15
N TYR A 125 -13.36 8.42 7.03
CA TYR A 125 -13.83 7.47 6.02
C TYR A 125 -15.28 6.99 6.23
N GLY A 126 -15.84 7.18 7.44
CA GLY A 126 -17.15 6.63 7.78
C GLY A 126 -17.15 5.11 7.77
N ARG A 127 -18.13 4.51 7.11
CA ARG A 127 -18.14 3.06 6.86
C ARG A 127 -17.25 2.76 5.68
N TYR A 128 -16.29 1.83 5.86
CA TYR A 128 -15.35 1.49 4.80
C TYR A 128 -14.87 0.04 4.88
N VAL A 129 -14.38 -0.44 3.75
CA VAL A 129 -13.78 -1.77 3.61
C VAL A 129 -12.38 -1.59 3.03
N VAL A 130 -11.40 -2.36 3.52
CA VAL A 130 -10.07 -2.46 2.94
C VAL A 130 -9.83 -3.90 2.49
N LEU A 131 -9.42 -4.03 1.24
CA LEU A 131 -8.94 -5.29 0.67
C LEU A 131 -7.42 -5.22 0.53
N GLU A 132 -6.75 -6.34 0.73
CA GLU A 132 -5.36 -6.55 0.32
C GLU A 132 -5.34 -7.55 -0.83
N HIS A 133 -4.45 -7.33 -1.80
CA HIS A 133 -4.33 -8.13 -3.01
C HIS A 133 -2.97 -8.83 -3.04
N PRO A 134 -2.78 -9.92 -2.24
CA PRO A 134 -1.48 -10.57 -2.06
C PRO A 134 -0.95 -11.23 -3.34
N ASP A 135 -1.85 -11.61 -4.25
CA ASP A 135 -1.49 -12.24 -5.53
C ASP A 135 -1.10 -11.23 -6.62
N VAL A 136 -1.14 -9.94 -6.31
CA VAL A 136 -0.77 -8.84 -7.19
C VAL A 136 0.48 -8.17 -6.64
N ALA A 137 1.63 -8.30 -7.33
CA ALA A 137 2.86 -7.65 -6.90
C ALA A 137 2.79 -6.12 -7.12
N PRO A 138 3.20 -5.32 -6.14
CA PRO A 138 3.85 -5.63 -4.86
C PRO A 138 2.91 -5.97 -3.68
N GLY A 139 1.65 -6.27 -3.88
CA GLY A 139 0.70 -6.56 -2.80
C GLY A 139 -0.04 -5.31 -2.31
N VAL A 140 -0.65 -4.57 -3.23
CA VAL A 140 -1.38 -3.33 -2.92
C VAL A 140 -2.63 -3.57 -2.07
N TYR A 141 -3.10 -2.51 -1.39
CA TYR A 141 -4.46 -2.47 -0.86
C TYR A 141 -5.39 -1.69 -1.80
N THR A 142 -6.70 -1.94 -1.66
CA THR A 142 -7.76 -1.03 -2.11
C THR A 142 -8.66 -0.68 -0.94
N LEU A 143 -9.14 0.57 -0.89
CA LEU A 143 -10.01 1.08 0.16
C LEU A 143 -11.27 1.68 -0.47
N TYR A 144 -12.42 1.38 0.14
CA TYR A 144 -13.76 1.75 -0.33
C TYR A 144 -14.51 2.42 0.81
N ALA A 145 -14.61 3.74 0.82
CA ALA A 145 -15.15 4.50 1.93
C ALA A 145 -16.46 5.24 1.63
N HIS A 146 -16.99 5.86 2.67
CA HIS A 146 -18.27 6.60 2.69
C HIS A 146 -19.50 5.74 2.38
N LEU A 147 -19.41 4.41 2.66
CA LEU A 147 -20.50 3.48 2.38
C LEU A 147 -21.77 3.81 3.18
N ALA A 148 -22.94 3.68 2.56
CA ALA A 148 -24.22 3.70 3.25
C ALA A 148 -24.38 2.45 4.12
N ARG A 149 -23.92 1.30 3.59
CA ARG A 149 -23.88 0.00 4.30
C ARG A 149 -22.79 -0.87 3.71
N VAL A 150 -22.21 -1.71 4.54
CA VAL A 150 -21.30 -2.79 4.13
C VAL A 150 -22.15 -4.03 3.78
N ALA A 151 -21.72 -4.79 2.78
CA ALA A 151 -22.41 -6.04 2.40
C ALA A 151 -22.39 -7.05 3.55
N PRO A 152 -23.49 -7.78 3.80
CA PRO A 152 -23.57 -8.78 4.84
C PRO A 152 -22.49 -9.86 4.70
N GLY A 153 -21.95 -10.32 5.83
CA GLY A 153 -20.98 -11.42 5.87
C GLY A 153 -19.52 -11.01 5.59
N LEU A 154 -19.25 -9.78 5.18
CA LEU A 154 -17.87 -9.30 5.05
C LEU A 154 -17.24 -9.11 6.43
N ARG A 155 -16.08 -9.74 6.63
CA ARG A 155 -15.23 -9.61 7.83
C ARG A 155 -13.77 -9.81 7.47
N SER A 156 -12.88 -9.37 8.31
CA SER A 156 -11.44 -9.63 8.12
C SER A 156 -11.17 -11.11 7.89
N GLY A 157 -10.36 -11.44 6.88
CA GLY A 157 -10.06 -12.79 6.43
C GLY A 157 -10.99 -13.32 5.33
N THR A 158 -12.11 -12.65 5.01
CA THR A 158 -12.99 -13.08 3.90
C THR A 158 -12.28 -12.87 2.56
N THR A 159 -12.18 -13.90 1.73
CA THR A 159 -11.73 -13.79 0.34
C THR A 159 -12.88 -13.25 -0.51
N VAL A 160 -12.57 -12.34 -1.41
CA VAL A 160 -13.51 -11.76 -2.36
C VAL A 160 -12.99 -11.93 -3.78
N THR A 161 -13.93 -12.12 -4.71
CA THR A 161 -13.64 -12.15 -6.15
C THR A 161 -13.77 -10.77 -6.76
N VAL A 162 -13.18 -10.55 -7.93
CA VAL A 162 -13.40 -9.32 -8.70
C VAL A 162 -14.90 -9.12 -8.94
N ARG A 163 -15.37 -7.89 -8.89
CA ARG A 163 -16.81 -7.49 -8.99
C ARG A 163 -17.71 -7.98 -7.85
N GLN A 164 -17.18 -8.63 -6.82
CA GLN A 164 -18.01 -8.96 -5.66
C GLN A 164 -18.51 -7.68 -4.99
N ILE A 165 -19.79 -7.62 -4.63
CA ILE A 165 -20.39 -6.49 -3.94
C ILE A 165 -19.79 -6.37 -2.52
N LEU A 166 -19.22 -5.22 -2.20
CA LEU A 166 -18.67 -4.87 -0.90
C LEU A 166 -19.64 -4.03 -0.05
N GLY A 167 -20.57 -3.35 -0.69
CA GLY A 167 -21.53 -2.49 -0.02
C GLY A 167 -22.32 -1.65 -1.00
N THR A 168 -23.01 -0.65 -0.46
CA THR A 168 -23.73 0.37 -1.23
C THR A 168 -23.07 1.72 -1.00
N MET A 169 -22.89 2.50 -2.05
CA MET A 169 -22.37 3.86 -1.99
C MET A 169 -23.20 4.73 -1.03
N GLY A 170 -22.56 5.68 -0.36
CA GLY A 170 -23.23 6.55 0.58
C GLY A 170 -22.54 7.90 0.76
N HIS A 171 -22.66 8.45 1.95
CA HIS A 171 -22.01 9.68 2.38
C HIS A 171 -21.68 9.66 3.89
N SER A 172 -21.41 8.45 4.43
CA SER A 172 -21.05 8.31 5.84
C SER A 172 -19.67 8.92 6.10
N SER A 173 -19.52 9.64 7.21
CA SER A 173 -18.23 10.18 7.66
C SER A 173 -18.28 10.50 9.15
N GLY A 174 -17.16 10.41 9.84
CA GLY A 174 -16.98 10.89 11.20
C GLY A 174 -16.26 12.25 11.20
N GLY A 175 -16.64 13.10 12.15
CA GLY A 175 -16.03 14.41 12.33
C GLY A 175 -16.50 15.52 11.38
N TYR A 176 -17.16 15.20 10.28
CA TYR A 176 -17.78 16.16 9.37
C TYR A 176 -18.96 15.53 8.63
N THR A 177 -19.77 16.36 7.95
CA THR A 177 -20.93 15.90 7.18
C THR A 177 -20.65 16.00 5.69
N ILE A 178 -20.83 14.90 4.97
CA ILE A 178 -20.90 14.91 3.51
C ILE A 178 -22.38 15.15 3.14
N PRO A 179 -22.72 16.25 2.45
CA PRO A 179 -24.08 16.47 1.96
C PRO A 179 -24.52 15.36 1.00
N ARG A 180 -25.81 15.03 1.02
CA ARG A 180 -26.40 13.96 0.20
C ARG A 180 -26.15 14.15 -1.29
N ASP A 181 -26.26 15.35 -1.79
CA ASP A 181 -26.00 15.71 -3.20
C ASP A 181 -24.54 15.49 -3.61
N ARG A 182 -23.62 15.48 -2.64
CA ARG A 182 -22.20 15.16 -2.81
C ARG A 182 -21.80 13.76 -2.33
N ALA A 183 -22.77 12.88 -2.13
CA ALA A 183 -22.50 11.48 -1.82
C ALA A 183 -21.64 10.85 -2.93
N HIS A 184 -20.66 10.03 -2.52
CA HIS A 184 -19.66 9.44 -3.42
C HIS A 184 -19.02 8.20 -2.83
N LEU A 185 -18.35 7.41 -3.66
CA LEU A 185 -17.38 6.44 -3.21
C LEU A 185 -16.00 7.09 -3.17
N HIS A 186 -15.35 7.17 -2.01
CA HIS A 186 -13.93 7.43 -1.92
C HIS A 186 -13.17 6.12 -2.14
N PHE A 187 -12.31 6.08 -3.16
CA PHE A 187 -11.59 4.89 -3.60
C PHE A 187 -10.08 5.13 -3.61
N GLU A 188 -9.34 4.25 -2.93
CA GLU A 188 -7.89 4.31 -2.87
C GLU A 188 -7.25 3.01 -3.40
N ILE A 189 -6.04 3.14 -3.95
CA ILE A 189 -5.09 2.07 -4.21
C ILE A 189 -3.75 2.49 -3.60
N GLY A 190 -3.05 1.62 -2.87
CA GLY A 190 -1.78 2.01 -2.27
C GLY A 190 -1.07 0.91 -1.51
N LEU A 191 -0.11 1.32 -0.68
CA LEU A 191 0.73 0.46 0.16
C LEU A 191 0.56 0.81 1.64
N MET A 192 0.50 -0.21 2.50
CA MET A 192 0.51 -0.02 3.95
C MET A 192 1.94 0.25 4.43
N MET A 193 2.17 1.27 5.24
CA MET A 193 3.51 1.74 5.60
C MET A 193 4.20 0.85 6.63
N SER A 194 3.54 0.45 7.71
CA SER A 194 4.20 -0.28 8.80
C SER A 194 3.26 -1.21 9.56
N ARG A 195 3.74 -2.40 9.88
CA ARG A 195 3.08 -3.29 10.85
C ARG A 195 3.30 -2.85 12.30
N ASN A 196 4.28 -1.99 12.56
CA ASN A 196 4.52 -1.39 13.87
C ASN A 196 3.83 -0.02 14.03
N PHE A 197 2.75 0.20 13.29
CA PHE A 197 2.04 1.48 13.24
C PHE A 197 1.52 1.93 14.61
N GLN A 198 1.02 1.01 15.44
CA GLN A 198 0.48 1.36 16.77
C GLN A 198 1.52 2.08 17.64
N ALA A 199 2.76 1.60 17.65
CA ALA A 199 3.83 2.25 18.43
C ALA A 199 4.11 3.68 17.96
N TRP A 200 4.06 3.92 16.65
CA TRP A 200 4.17 5.26 16.08
C TRP A 200 2.96 6.13 16.46
N TYR A 201 1.75 5.58 16.35
CA TYR A 201 0.51 6.29 16.68
C TYR A 201 0.50 6.75 18.14
N ASP A 202 0.86 5.86 19.07
CA ASP A 202 0.93 6.15 20.50
C ASP A 202 2.00 7.21 20.82
N ALA A 203 3.15 7.16 20.13
CA ALA A 203 4.21 8.14 20.29
C ALA A 203 3.79 9.55 19.84
N LYS A 204 2.86 9.66 18.87
CA LYS A 204 2.34 10.95 18.38
C LYS A 204 1.34 11.62 19.32
N LYS A 205 0.75 10.88 20.26
CA LYS A 205 -0.16 11.42 21.29
C LYS A 205 -1.33 12.20 20.69
N PHE A 206 -2.00 11.66 19.68
CA PHE A 206 -3.13 12.33 19.01
C PHE A 206 -4.35 12.59 19.94
N GLY A 207 -4.38 12.02 21.14
CA GLY A 207 -5.49 12.17 22.08
C GLY A 207 -6.71 11.28 21.80
N SER A 208 -6.65 10.49 20.72
CA SER A 208 -7.67 9.51 20.35
C SER A 208 -7.08 8.10 20.26
N ARG A 209 -7.93 7.10 20.41
CA ARG A 209 -7.54 5.69 20.22
C ARG A 209 -7.47 5.37 18.71
N ASN A 210 -6.58 4.46 18.34
CA ASN A 210 -6.56 3.87 17.01
C ASN A 210 -7.56 2.71 16.93
N ASP A 211 -8.76 2.97 16.46
CA ASP A 211 -9.83 1.97 16.34
C ASP A 211 -9.73 1.14 15.03
N HIS A 212 -8.81 1.50 14.12
CA HIS A 212 -8.69 0.89 12.80
C HIS A 212 -7.43 0.04 12.66
N GLY A 213 -6.60 -0.07 13.72
CA GLY A 213 -5.38 -0.87 13.74
C GLY A 213 -4.42 -0.47 12.61
N LEU A 214 -3.95 -1.47 11.86
CA LEU A 214 -3.02 -1.26 10.74
C LEU A 214 -3.67 -0.54 9.54
N TRP A 215 -5.00 -0.55 9.44
CA TRP A 215 -5.76 0.00 8.32
C TRP A 215 -6.33 1.40 8.61
N ASN A 216 -5.73 2.07 9.57
CA ASN A 216 -5.90 3.50 9.78
C ASN A 216 -5.29 4.27 8.60
N GLY A 217 -6.00 5.27 8.07
CA GLY A 217 -5.55 6.04 6.91
C GLY A 217 -4.16 6.66 7.05
N MET A 218 -3.72 6.98 8.28
CA MET A 218 -2.36 7.49 8.51
C MET A 218 -1.26 6.45 8.24
N ASN A 219 -1.59 5.17 8.16
CA ASN A 219 -0.67 4.08 7.83
C ASN A 219 -0.77 3.64 6.37
N LEU A 220 -1.60 4.31 5.60
CA LEU A 220 -1.88 3.99 4.21
C LEU A 220 -1.32 5.10 3.32
N MET A 221 -0.68 4.70 2.23
CA MET A 221 -0.09 5.64 1.29
C MET A 221 -0.52 5.30 -0.12
N GLY A 222 -1.42 6.14 -0.65
CA GLY A 222 -2.04 5.96 -1.96
C GLY A 222 -1.09 6.28 -3.13
N ILE A 223 -1.37 5.63 -4.25
CA ILE A 223 -1.00 6.08 -5.59
C ILE A 223 -2.19 6.82 -6.20
N ASP A 224 -2.00 7.52 -7.32
CA ASP A 224 -3.12 8.07 -8.09
C ASP A 224 -3.92 6.92 -8.76
N PRO A 225 -5.13 6.58 -8.25
CA PRO A 225 -5.90 5.47 -8.81
C PRO A 225 -6.34 5.73 -10.24
N LEU A 226 -6.66 6.99 -10.58
CA LEU A 226 -7.14 7.33 -11.92
C LEU A 226 -5.99 7.27 -12.93
N ASP A 227 -4.83 7.83 -12.60
CA ASP A 227 -3.64 7.74 -13.48
C ASP A 227 -3.24 6.27 -13.74
N PHE A 228 -3.21 5.43 -12.68
CA PHE A 228 -2.95 4.01 -12.87
C PHE A 228 -3.98 3.34 -13.78
N LEU A 229 -5.27 3.54 -13.52
CA LEU A 229 -6.35 2.93 -14.29
C LEU A 229 -6.35 3.40 -15.76
N GLU A 230 -6.04 4.68 -16.02
CA GLU A 230 -5.92 5.22 -17.38
C GLU A 230 -4.73 4.61 -18.13
N GLN A 231 -3.57 4.49 -17.48
CA GLN A 231 -2.40 3.86 -18.08
C GLN A 231 -2.64 2.36 -18.33
N TRP A 232 -3.31 1.67 -17.40
CA TRP A 232 -3.71 0.28 -17.57
C TRP A 232 -4.71 0.12 -18.72
N ARG A 233 -5.76 0.95 -18.79
CA ARG A 233 -6.74 0.94 -19.88
C ARG A 233 -6.06 1.16 -21.24
N ALA A 234 -5.16 2.12 -21.31
CA ALA A 234 -4.37 2.45 -22.50
C ALA A 234 -3.27 1.43 -22.82
N ARG A 235 -3.12 0.34 -22.04
CA ARG A 235 -2.08 -0.68 -22.18
C ARG A 235 -0.64 -0.13 -22.09
N LYS A 236 -0.44 0.99 -21.40
CA LYS A 236 0.89 1.54 -21.10
C LYS A 236 1.55 0.79 -19.96
N VAL A 237 0.74 0.26 -19.04
CA VAL A 237 1.17 -0.66 -17.97
C VAL A 237 0.20 -1.84 -17.91
N ASN A 238 0.71 -3.01 -17.50
CA ASN A 238 -0.09 -4.23 -17.32
C ASN A 238 -0.37 -4.53 -15.84
N ASN A 239 0.47 -4.01 -14.94
CA ASN A 239 0.46 -4.32 -13.52
C ASN A 239 1.06 -3.17 -12.72
N PHE A 240 1.06 -3.29 -11.39
CA PHE A 240 1.60 -2.26 -10.51
C PHE A 240 3.13 -2.18 -10.54
N GLU A 241 3.85 -3.29 -10.79
CA GLU A 241 5.31 -3.25 -10.90
C GLU A 241 5.75 -2.35 -12.05
N GLU A 242 5.10 -2.48 -13.23
CA GLU A 242 5.35 -1.60 -14.38
C GLU A 242 4.98 -0.14 -14.07
N TYR A 243 3.90 0.08 -13.32
CA TYR A 243 3.49 1.42 -12.92
C TYR A 243 4.51 2.05 -11.94
N PHE A 244 4.92 1.32 -10.90
CA PHE A 244 5.93 1.79 -9.95
C PHE A 244 7.28 2.06 -10.64
N ALA A 245 7.68 1.24 -11.62
CA ALA A 245 8.91 1.42 -12.38
C ALA A 245 8.94 2.75 -13.17
N GLN A 246 7.77 3.29 -13.55
CA GLN A 246 7.63 4.55 -14.29
C GLN A 246 7.46 5.77 -13.39
N MET A 247 7.34 5.58 -12.06
CA MET A 247 7.18 6.70 -11.13
C MET A 247 8.39 7.65 -11.17
N LYS A 248 8.09 8.95 -11.15
CA LYS A 248 9.11 9.99 -11.13
C LYS A 248 9.62 10.21 -9.71
N PRO A 249 10.94 10.19 -9.49
CA PRO A 249 11.53 10.57 -8.23
C PRO A 249 11.27 12.06 -7.91
N ALA A 250 10.89 12.34 -6.67
CA ALA A 250 10.86 13.69 -6.12
C ALA A 250 12.01 13.90 -5.14
N VAL A 251 12.28 12.87 -4.32
CA VAL A 251 13.37 12.88 -3.35
C VAL A 251 14.07 11.52 -3.35
N ARG A 252 15.39 11.55 -3.29
CA ARG A 252 16.23 10.40 -3.04
C ARG A 252 17.12 10.66 -1.83
N LEU A 253 17.11 9.74 -0.89
CA LEU A 253 17.87 9.86 0.35
C LEU A 253 18.67 8.61 0.64
N ARG A 254 19.74 8.77 1.44
CA ARG A 254 20.53 7.68 2.00
C ARG A 254 20.54 7.73 3.50
N MET A 255 20.55 6.57 4.14
CA MET A 255 20.70 6.46 5.59
C MET A 255 21.49 5.21 5.97
N ILE A 256 22.28 5.32 7.03
CA ILE A 256 23.03 4.22 7.62
C ILE A 256 22.13 3.48 8.60
N THR A 257 21.86 2.23 8.34
CA THR A 257 21.16 1.32 9.24
C THR A 257 21.25 -0.12 8.73
N SER A 258 21.48 -1.07 9.62
CA SER A 258 21.39 -2.49 9.30
C SER A 258 19.97 -3.05 9.39
N ARG A 259 18.99 -2.23 9.81
CA ARG A 259 17.59 -2.66 9.92
C ARG A 259 16.93 -2.71 8.54
N THR A 260 16.24 -3.80 8.25
CA THR A 260 15.31 -3.89 7.12
C THR A 260 13.91 -3.59 7.64
N PRO A 261 13.26 -2.50 7.16
CA PRO A 261 11.86 -2.24 7.50
C PRO A 261 10.95 -3.39 7.07
N ASP A 262 9.88 -3.63 7.82
CA ASP A 262 8.87 -4.62 7.43
C ASP A 262 8.21 -4.28 6.08
N PHE A 263 8.19 -3.01 5.71
CA PHE A 263 7.77 -2.53 4.40
C PHE A 263 8.53 -3.21 3.26
N VAL A 264 9.86 -3.25 3.34
CA VAL A 264 10.71 -3.90 2.31
C VAL A 264 10.44 -5.40 2.24
N SER A 265 10.27 -6.05 3.40
CA SER A 265 9.97 -7.49 3.47
C SER A 265 8.60 -7.84 2.88
N ARG A 266 7.62 -6.92 3.00
CA ARG A 266 6.28 -7.10 2.41
C ARG A 266 6.23 -6.78 0.92
N TYR A 267 7.09 -5.87 0.47
CA TYR A 267 7.10 -5.37 -0.91
C TYR A 267 8.47 -5.58 -1.58
N PRO A 268 8.95 -6.85 -1.69
CA PRO A 268 10.27 -7.15 -2.25
C PRO A 268 10.41 -6.71 -3.72
N ALA A 269 9.31 -6.59 -4.46
CA ALA A 269 9.29 -6.07 -5.82
C ALA A 269 9.79 -4.61 -5.95
N LEU A 270 9.82 -3.86 -4.83
CA LEU A 270 10.38 -2.50 -4.81
C LEU A 270 11.90 -2.45 -4.59
N LEU A 271 12.56 -3.60 -4.37
CA LEU A 271 14.02 -3.69 -4.29
C LEU A 271 14.64 -3.51 -5.68
N SER A 272 15.64 -2.65 -5.78
CA SER A 272 16.39 -2.43 -7.03
C SER A 272 17.50 -3.46 -7.27
N LYS A 273 17.96 -4.13 -6.21
CA LYS A 273 18.97 -5.22 -6.22
C LYS A 273 18.77 -6.12 -5.01
N PRO A 274 19.28 -7.37 -5.03
CA PRO A 274 19.23 -8.28 -3.88
C PRO A 274 19.89 -7.68 -2.64
N LEU A 275 19.45 -8.14 -1.45
CA LEU A 275 20.07 -7.78 -0.18
C LEU A 275 21.52 -8.30 -0.13
N PRO A 276 22.51 -7.47 0.27
CA PRO A 276 23.87 -7.91 0.51
C PRO A 276 23.93 -8.74 1.79
N GLU A 277 24.97 -9.57 1.94
CA GLU A 277 25.22 -10.34 3.15
C GLU A 277 25.31 -9.46 4.41
N HIS A 278 25.93 -8.28 4.26
CA HIS A 278 26.03 -7.28 5.32
C HIS A 278 25.41 -5.96 4.84
N LEU A 279 24.16 -5.76 5.23
CA LEU A 279 23.45 -4.52 4.98
C LEU A 279 24.02 -3.41 5.88
N ALA A 280 24.44 -2.30 5.31
CA ALA A 280 24.96 -1.14 6.02
C ALA A 280 24.05 0.09 5.93
N GLY A 281 23.17 0.14 4.95
CA GLY A 281 22.27 1.28 4.78
C GLY A 281 21.27 1.08 3.65
N TRP A 282 20.51 2.12 3.42
CA TRP A 282 19.50 2.18 2.35
C TRP A 282 19.62 3.47 1.55
N GLU A 283 19.49 3.36 0.23
CA GLU A 283 19.07 4.47 -0.61
C GLU A 283 17.58 4.27 -0.91
N ILE A 284 16.77 5.28 -0.60
CA ILE A 284 15.32 5.26 -0.74
C ILE A 284 14.91 6.34 -1.73
N THR A 285 14.13 5.97 -2.74
CA THR A 285 13.56 6.90 -3.70
C THR A 285 12.08 7.04 -3.45
N CYS A 286 11.64 8.27 -3.20
CA CYS A 286 10.24 8.61 -2.99
C CYS A 286 9.69 9.42 -4.16
N ASN A 287 8.41 9.21 -4.48
CA ASN A 287 7.68 10.09 -5.39
C ASN A 287 7.26 11.38 -4.67
N TRP A 288 6.54 12.25 -5.34
CA TRP A 288 6.12 13.57 -4.83
C TRP A 288 5.12 13.50 -3.64
N THR A 289 4.48 12.36 -3.40
CA THR A 289 3.63 12.16 -2.21
C THR A 289 4.42 11.71 -0.99
N GLY A 290 5.69 11.32 -1.20
CA GLY A 290 6.55 10.70 -0.20
C GLY A 290 6.48 9.17 -0.21
N LEU A 291 5.73 8.54 -1.12
CA LEU A 291 5.67 7.08 -1.24
C LEU A 291 7.03 6.52 -1.64
N PRO A 292 7.64 5.64 -0.82
CA PRO A 292 8.94 5.05 -1.12
C PRO A 292 8.75 3.88 -2.11
N PHE A 293 8.97 4.15 -3.39
CA PHE A 293 8.69 3.21 -4.47
C PHE A 293 9.92 2.45 -5.00
N ARG A 294 11.14 2.80 -4.57
CA ARG A 294 12.36 2.08 -4.91
C ARG A 294 13.33 2.06 -3.74
N TRP A 295 13.86 0.88 -3.45
CA TRP A 295 14.75 0.61 -2.34
C TRP A 295 16.05 -0.02 -2.82
N THR A 296 17.18 0.61 -2.56
CA THR A 296 18.50 0.10 -2.89
C THR A 296 19.26 -0.19 -1.61
N PRO A 297 19.54 -1.47 -1.29
CA PRO A 297 20.36 -1.80 -0.14
C PRO A 297 21.81 -1.37 -0.38
N LEU A 298 22.47 -0.81 0.65
CA LEU A 298 23.84 -0.31 0.57
C LEU A 298 24.79 -1.18 1.38
N THR A 299 25.98 -1.39 0.83
CA THR A 299 27.14 -1.99 1.51
C THR A 299 27.86 -0.95 2.37
N ALA A 300 28.79 -1.39 3.22
CA ALA A 300 29.62 -0.48 4.03
C ALA A 300 30.41 0.53 3.17
N MET A 301 30.90 0.12 2.02
CA MET A 301 31.62 1.02 1.10
C MET A 301 30.71 2.13 0.54
N GLU A 302 29.47 1.81 0.23
CA GLU A 302 28.48 2.75 -0.33
C GLU A 302 27.94 3.75 0.73
N THR A 303 28.24 3.52 2.02
CA THR A 303 27.85 4.41 3.14
C THR A 303 28.97 5.31 3.63
N ILE A 304 30.19 5.23 3.08
CA ILE A 304 31.30 6.08 3.47
C ILE A 304 30.94 7.56 3.22
N GLY A 305 31.18 8.40 4.24
CA GLY A 305 30.91 9.85 4.18
C GLY A 305 29.43 10.23 4.49
N LEU A 306 28.56 9.28 4.76
CA LEU A 306 27.19 9.55 5.21
C LEU A 306 27.17 9.83 6.72
N SER A 307 26.18 10.61 7.16
CA SER A 307 25.88 10.78 8.61
C SER A 307 25.29 9.49 9.18
N THR A 308 25.73 9.10 10.38
CA THR A 308 25.19 7.95 11.12
C THR A 308 23.87 8.27 11.82
N ASN A 309 23.56 9.55 12.02
CA ASN A 309 22.44 9.98 12.88
C ASN A 309 21.25 10.53 12.09
N GLU A 310 21.45 10.91 10.82
CA GLU A 310 20.44 11.61 10.04
C GLU A 310 20.39 11.11 8.59
N PRO A 311 19.20 11.02 7.98
CA PRO A 311 19.06 10.77 6.56
C PRO A 311 19.71 11.89 5.75
N THR A 312 20.49 11.53 4.73
CA THR A 312 21.11 12.49 3.82
C THR A 312 20.32 12.53 2.53
N LEU A 313 19.75 13.69 2.18
CA LEU A 313 19.12 13.88 0.87
C LEU A 313 20.22 13.99 -0.19
N VAL A 314 20.21 13.06 -1.16
CA VAL A 314 21.19 13.00 -2.25
C VAL A 314 20.66 13.60 -3.55
N ASP A 315 19.33 13.68 -3.67
CA ASP A 315 18.68 14.28 -4.84
C ASP A 315 17.29 14.81 -4.45
N VAL A 316 16.93 16.00 -4.95
CA VAL A 316 15.64 16.66 -4.71
C VAL A 316 15.19 17.36 -5.99
N ASP A 317 14.00 17.02 -6.50
CA ASP A 317 13.36 17.82 -7.53
C ASP A 317 12.81 19.12 -6.94
N ALA A 318 13.66 20.16 -6.95
CA ALA A 318 13.30 21.47 -6.42
C ALA A 318 12.13 22.15 -7.16
N GLY A 319 11.88 21.76 -8.41
CA GLY A 319 10.75 22.25 -9.19
C GLY A 319 9.43 21.67 -8.69
N LEU A 320 9.45 20.39 -8.40
CA LEU A 320 8.32 19.65 -7.85
C LEU A 320 8.00 20.11 -6.42
N GLU A 321 9.02 20.23 -5.55
CA GLU A 321 8.85 20.72 -4.18
C GLU A 321 8.23 22.13 -4.12
N ARG A 322 8.60 23.03 -5.03
CA ARG A 322 8.00 24.38 -5.10
C ARG A 322 6.55 24.38 -5.57
N LYS A 323 6.16 23.43 -6.40
CA LYS A 323 4.77 23.31 -6.91
C LYS A 323 3.85 22.63 -5.91
N GLN A 324 4.37 21.72 -5.10
CA GLN A 324 3.61 20.97 -4.10
C GLN A 324 3.31 21.86 -2.89
N ARG A 325 2.03 22.03 -2.58
CA ARG A 325 1.54 22.78 -1.43
C ARG A 325 0.99 21.89 -0.32
N SER A 326 0.64 20.65 -0.67
CA SER A 326 0.01 19.69 0.24
C SER A 326 1.00 18.77 0.95
N LYS A 327 2.21 18.64 0.41
CA LYS A 327 3.30 17.81 0.98
C LYS A 327 4.59 18.60 1.03
N THR A 328 5.39 18.38 2.06
CA THR A 328 6.72 18.97 2.22
C THR A 328 7.73 17.84 2.46
N LEU A 329 8.39 17.38 1.38
CA LEU A 329 9.35 16.27 1.46
C LEU A 329 10.76 16.76 1.76
N ALA A 330 11.13 17.94 1.28
CA ALA A 330 12.45 18.52 1.47
C ALA A 330 12.36 20.01 1.81
N VAL A 331 13.26 20.48 2.66
CA VAL A 331 13.36 21.89 3.04
C VAL A 331 14.81 22.35 2.90
N MET A 332 15.02 23.52 2.26
CA MET A 332 16.33 24.12 2.15
C MET A 332 16.70 24.83 3.47
N ARG A 333 17.71 24.34 4.16
CA ARG A 333 18.25 24.96 5.39
C ARG A 333 19.73 25.23 5.23
N ARG A 334 20.16 26.47 5.39
CA ARG A 334 21.57 26.89 5.31
C ARG A 334 22.30 26.37 4.06
N GLY A 335 21.63 26.42 2.91
CA GLY A 335 22.20 25.98 1.63
C GLY A 335 22.22 24.46 1.41
N LYS A 336 21.63 23.65 2.30
CA LYS A 336 21.53 22.19 2.19
C LYS A 336 20.08 21.73 2.25
N TRP A 337 19.72 20.75 1.44
CA TRP A 337 18.44 20.08 1.54
C TRP A 337 18.40 19.15 2.76
N THR A 338 17.34 19.25 3.54
CA THR A 338 17.06 18.40 4.71
C THR A 338 15.66 17.82 4.58
N PRO A 339 15.35 16.66 5.21
CA PRO A 339 14.01 16.12 5.23
C PRO A 339 12.99 17.17 5.69
N GLY A 340 11.86 17.20 5.00
CA GLY A 340 10.69 17.99 5.38
C GLY A 340 9.72 17.13 6.22
N ARG A 341 8.73 17.78 6.80
CA ARG A 341 7.77 17.19 7.75
C ARG A 341 7.13 15.88 7.25
N ASP A 342 6.71 15.83 5.99
CA ASP A 342 6.01 14.66 5.49
C ASP A 342 6.98 13.50 5.24
N LEU A 343 8.20 13.77 4.76
CA LEU A 343 9.25 12.75 4.62
C LEU A 343 9.72 12.24 5.99
N GLU A 344 9.88 13.11 6.99
CA GLU A 344 10.20 12.72 8.37
C GLU A 344 9.12 11.75 8.91
N THR A 345 7.84 12.04 8.68
CA THR A 345 6.73 11.16 9.06
C THR A 345 6.86 9.77 8.43
N VAL A 346 7.13 9.70 7.13
CA VAL A 346 7.35 8.45 6.40
C VAL A 346 8.51 7.65 7.02
N LEU A 347 9.64 8.30 7.26
CA LEU A 347 10.81 7.64 7.85
C LEU A 347 10.56 7.16 9.29
N GLN A 348 9.80 7.93 10.08
CA GLN A 348 9.40 7.53 11.42
C GLN A 348 8.53 6.27 11.41
N GLN A 349 7.57 6.17 10.49
CA GLN A 349 6.72 4.98 10.36
C GLN A 349 7.53 3.76 9.90
N LEU A 350 8.42 3.93 8.93
CA LEU A 350 9.22 2.84 8.35
C LEU A 350 10.29 2.30 9.32
N PHE A 351 10.98 3.18 10.02
CA PHE A 351 12.14 2.81 10.83
C PHE A 351 11.90 2.90 12.34
N GLY A 352 10.75 3.41 12.78
CA GLY A 352 10.48 3.67 14.21
C GLY A 352 11.43 4.73 14.78
N MET A 353 11.87 5.70 13.97
CA MET A 353 12.70 6.82 14.40
C MET A 353 11.87 7.75 15.28
N ARG A 354 12.49 8.31 16.31
CA ARG A 354 11.87 9.28 17.25
C ARG A 354 12.25 10.70 16.89
#